data_a6a49788927587a1d342a597e9261f14
#
_entry.id   a6a49788927587a1d342a597e9261f14
#
_cell.length_a   1.000
_cell.length_b   1.000
_cell.length_c   1.000
_cell.angle_alpha   90.00
_cell.angle_beta   90.00
_cell.angle_gamma   90.00
#
_symmetry.space_group_name_H-M   'P 1'
#
loop_
_entity.id
_entity.type
_entity.pdbx_description
1 polymer ?
#
loop_
_entity_poly.entity_id
_entity_poly.type
_entity_poly.pdbx_seq_one_letter_code
_entity_poly.pdbx_strand_id
1 'polypeptide(L)'
;MRRGYPIFAALLLLAGPIAATENLVENEANRVIDGMIHAQAARFEHFESYTRVQHYSVTTERFGLKADMVAKIHRDRLKGKNYDVVSRSGSPVIQNHVFDPLLEAEIVTSRQSGGELLTRENYNFHLVGQEDFSGRRCYVLESEPKRRDKRLLKGRIWVDAEDYGVVHIEGRPSDALSFWVGRPMIVQDFTKIQGFWWVSMRRSYIDNVFLGKSDLVVEYSDYQFETRLPSIVAGPIR
;
A
#
# COMPACT_ATOMS: atom_id res chain seq x y z
N MET A 1 76.12 -21.45 -22.84
CA MET A 1 75.31 -21.25 -21.61
C MET A 1 74.53 -19.96 -21.76
N ARG A 2 73.26 -20.04 -22.13
CA ARG A 2 72.32 -18.89 -22.20
C ARG A 2 71.20 -19.12 -21.16
N ARG A 3 71.23 -18.33 -20.10
CA ARG A 3 70.16 -18.31 -19.05
C ARG A 3 68.96 -17.50 -19.56
N GLY A 4 67.79 -18.18 -19.77
CA GLY A 4 66.51 -17.52 -20.01
C GLY A 4 65.89 -17.09 -18.67
N TYR A 5 65.45 -15.85 -18.59
CA TYR A 5 64.64 -15.33 -17.49
C TYR A 5 63.15 -15.54 -17.84
N PRO A 6 62.29 -16.00 -16.90
CA PRO A 6 60.89 -16.05 -17.14
C PRO A 6 60.27 -14.67 -16.91
N ILE A 7 59.56 -14.15 -17.92
CA ILE A 7 58.72 -12.95 -17.84
C ILE A 7 57.43 -13.35 -17.12
N PHE A 8 57.27 -12.93 -15.89
CA PHE A 8 56.00 -12.98 -15.19
C PHE A 8 55.14 -11.82 -15.71
N ALA A 9 54.17 -12.14 -16.56
CA ALA A 9 53.11 -11.20 -16.93
C ALA A 9 52.11 -11.09 -15.77
N ALA A 10 52.12 -9.99 -15.05
CA ALA A 10 51.12 -9.67 -14.04
C ALA A 10 49.80 -9.28 -14.75
N LEU A 11 48.82 -10.17 -14.69
CA LEU A 11 47.46 -9.91 -15.14
C LEU A 11 46.77 -8.98 -14.10
N LEU A 12 46.77 -7.66 -14.35
CA LEU A 12 45.99 -6.71 -13.59
C LEU A 12 44.51 -6.90 -13.95
N LEU A 13 43.76 -7.60 -13.06
CA LEU A 13 42.30 -7.64 -13.10
C LEU A 13 41.75 -6.26 -12.79
N LEU A 14 41.29 -5.55 -13.82
CA LEU A 14 40.51 -4.32 -13.70
C LEU A 14 39.07 -4.64 -13.21
N ALA A 15 38.90 -4.82 -11.91
CA ALA A 15 37.60 -4.98 -11.25
C ALA A 15 37.09 -3.60 -10.73
N GLY A 16 36.98 -2.63 -11.60
CA GLY A 16 36.74 -1.24 -11.17
C GLY A 16 35.34 -0.62 -11.37
N PRO A 17 34.59 -0.82 -12.47
CA PRO A 17 33.35 -0.06 -12.68
C PRO A 17 32.06 -0.77 -12.21
N ILE A 18 32.04 -2.10 -12.10
CA ILE A 18 30.80 -2.87 -11.80
C ILE A 18 30.34 -2.65 -10.34
N ALA A 19 31.25 -2.73 -9.38
CA ALA A 19 30.92 -2.56 -7.97
C ALA A 19 30.44 -1.14 -7.61
N ALA A 20 30.92 -0.11 -8.31
CA ALA A 20 30.47 1.27 -8.10
C ALA A 20 29.03 1.50 -8.61
N THR A 21 28.66 0.86 -9.71
CA THR A 21 27.31 0.95 -10.28
C THR A 21 26.28 0.21 -9.42
N GLU A 22 26.60 -0.97 -8.91
CA GLU A 22 25.75 -1.74 -7.98
C GLU A 22 25.48 -0.94 -6.70
N ASN A 23 26.52 -0.34 -6.10
CA ASN A 23 26.36 0.49 -4.91
C ASN A 23 25.48 1.73 -5.15
N LEU A 24 25.52 2.34 -6.32
CA LEU A 24 24.68 3.50 -6.66
C LEU A 24 23.19 3.09 -6.80
N VAL A 25 22.91 1.97 -7.44
CA VAL A 25 21.55 1.44 -7.60
C VAL A 25 20.97 1.02 -6.25
N GLU A 26 21.74 0.35 -5.41
CA GLU A 26 21.32 -0.03 -4.07
C GLU A 26 21.04 1.19 -3.17
N ASN A 27 21.87 2.22 -3.24
CA ASN A 27 21.67 3.47 -2.51
C ASN A 27 20.41 4.20 -2.97
N GLU A 28 20.11 4.23 -4.28
CA GLU A 28 18.87 4.81 -4.81
C GLU A 28 17.64 4.01 -4.35
N ALA A 29 17.67 2.69 -4.43
CA ALA A 29 16.60 1.83 -3.95
C ALA A 29 16.31 2.07 -2.46
N ASN A 30 17.33 2.11 -1.62
CA ASN A 30 17.20 2.37 -0.19
C ASN A 30 16.59 3.75 0.08
N ARG A 31 17.04 4.79 -0.62
CA ARG A 31 16.48 6.15 -0.50
C ARG A 31 14.98 6.20 -0.82
N VAL A 32 14.56 5.53 -1.92
CA VAL A 32 13.16 5.48 -2.32
C VAL A 32 12.30 4.73 -1.30
N ILE A 33 12.77 3.57 -0.84
CA ILE A 33 12.06 2.75 0.14
C ILE A 33 11.92 3.49 1.48
N ASP A 34 13.00 4.09 1.98
CA ASP A 34 12.98 4.82 3.24
C ASP A 34 12.15 6.10 3.13
N GLY A 35 12.22 6.80 2.00
CA GLY A 35 11.36 7.94 1.68
C GLY A 35 9.88 7.56 1.71
N MET A 36 9.50 6.47 1.06
CA MET A 36 8.12 5.95 1.04
C MET A 36 7.63 5.61 2.47
N ILE A 37 8.44 4.91 3.25
CA ILE A 37 8.10 4.56 4.63
C ILE A 37 7.92 5.82 5.47
N HIS A 38 8.85 6.76 5.36
CA HIS A 38 8.79 8.03 6.10
C HIS A 38 7.56 8.88 5.71
N ALA A 39 7.24 8.99 4.43
CA ALA A 39 6.08 9.74 3.95
C ALA A 39 4.75 9.17 4.51
N GLN A 40 4.65 7.83 4.65
CA GLN A 40 3.49 7.21 5.29
C GLN A 40 3.43 7.48 6.79
N ALA A 41 4.56 7.35 7.50
CA ALA A 41 4.65 7.61 8.94
C ALA A 41 4.29 9.06 9.24
N ALA A 42 4.82 10.02 8.50
CA ALA A 42 4.55 11.45 8.65
C ALA A 42 3.04 11.77 8.57
N ARG A 43 2.31 11.11 7.67
CA ARG A 43 0.85 11.26 7.59
C ARG A 43 0.14 10.85 8.88
N PHE A 44 0.54 9.72 9.49
CA PHE A 44 -0.07 9.24 10.73
C PHE A 44 0.33 10.09 11.94
N GLU A 45 1.49 10.72 11.92
CA GLU A 45 1.93 11.62 12.98
C GLU A 45 1.26 12.99 12.92
N HIS A 46 0.92 13.45 11.70
CA HIS A 46 0.35 14.78 11.49
C HIS A 46 -1.11 14.89 11.94
N PHE A 47 -1.91 13.83 11.75
CA PHE A 47 -3.34 13.85 12.04
C PHE A 47 -3.69 13.07 13.30
N GLU A 48 -4.47 13.70 14.20
CA GLU A 48 -5.03 13.06 15.40
C GLU A 48 -6.19 12.16 15.04
N SER A 49 -7.10 12.67 14.20
CA SER A 49 -8.26 11.92 13.71
C SER A 49 -8.59 12.28 12.27
N TYR A 50 -9.39 11.42 11.64
CA TYR A 50 -10.06 11.75 10.38
C TYR A 50 -11.42 11.05 10.27
N THR A 51 -12.30 11.65 9.46
CA THR A 51 -13.50 10.98 8.93
C THR A 51 -13.40 10.90 7.41
N ARG A 52 -14.06 9.91 6.82
CA ARG A 52 -14.22 9.76 5.37
C ARG A 52 -15.48 8.99 5.04
N VAL A 53 -15.99 9.15 3.84
CA VAL A 53 -17.07 8.33 3.28
C VAL A 53 -16.44 7.23 2.42
N GLN A 54 -17.01 6.03 2.51
CA GLN A 54 -16.67 4.89 1.65
C GLN A 54 -17.94 4.45 0.93
N HIS A 55 -17.89 4.41 -0.40
CA HIS A 55 -18.93 3.83 -1.23
C HIS A 55 -18.44 2.48 -1.75
N TYR A 56 -19.10 1.43 -1.33
CA TYR A 56 -18.84 0.05 -1.76
C TYR A 56 -19.81 -0.32 -2.86
N SER A 57 -19.33 -0.86 -3.97
CA SER A 57 -20.14 -1.45 -5.02
C SER A 57 -19.61 -2.82 -5.42
N VAL A 58 -20.51 -3.79 -5.57
CA VAL A 58 -20.18 -5.16 -6.03
C VAL A 58 -21.07 -5.53 -7.19
N THR A 59 -20.44 -6.10 -8.22
CA THR A 59 -21.13 -6.79 -9.32
C THR A 59 -20.56 -8.18 -9.52
N THR A 60 -21.43 -9.18 -9.76
CA THR A 60 -21.04 -10.55 -10.09
C THR A 60 -21.66 -10.96 -11.41
N GLU A 61 -20.86 -11.39 -12.40
CA GLU A 61 -21.37 -11.81 -13.70
C GLU A 61 -22.19 -13.10 -13.61
N ARG A 62 -21.64 -14.12 -12.91
CA ARG A 62 -22.24 -15.46 -12.86
C ARG A 62 -23.65 -15.50 -12.26
N PHE A 63 -23.89 -14.68 -11.23
CA PHE A 63 -25.18 -14.67 -10.49
C PHE A 63 -26.01 -13.42 -10.75
N GLY A 64 -25.50 -12.47 -11.54
CA GLY A 64 -26.14 -11.20 -11.81
C GLY A 64 -26.43 -10.36 -10.55
N LEU A 65 -25.72 -10.64 -9.44
CA LEU A 65 -25.95 -9.92 -8.18
C LEU A 65 -25.25 -8.58 -8.21
N LYS A 66 -25.94 -7.59 -7.66
CA LYS A 66 -25.40 -6.24 -7.43
C LYS A 66 -25.76 -5.81 -6.03
N ALA A 67 -24.88 -5.05 -5.41
CA ALA A 67 -25.16 -4.38 -4.15
C ALA A 67 -24.26 -3.14 -3.99
N ASP A 68 -24.79 -2.16 -3.27
CA ASP A 68 -24.10 -0.95 -2.90
C ASP A 68 -24.27 -0.70 -1.39
N MET A 69 -23.27 -0.06 -0.79
CA MET A 69 -23.30 0.38 0.60
C MET A 69 -22.48 1.65 0.74
N VAL A 70 -23.02 2.59 1.51
CA VAL A 70 -22.28 3.79 1.92
C VAL A 70 -22.04 3.71 3.42
N ALA A 71 -20.79 3.88 3.83
CA ALA A 71 -20.40 3.92 5.23
C ALA A 71 -19.54 5.16 5.50
N LYS A 72 -19.75 5.80 6.64
CA LYS A 72 -18.87 6.84 7.17
C LYS A 72 -17.90 6.21 8.16
N ILE A 73 -16.62 6.36 7.89
CA ILE A 73 -15.56 5.83 8.75
C ILE A 73 -14.98 6.95 9.60
N HIS A 74 -14.84 6.68 10.88
CA HIS A 74 -14.16 7.54 11.84
C HIS A 74 -12.91 6.85 12.31
N ARG A 75 -11.78 7.53 12.23
CA ARG A 75 -10.51 7.07 12.79
C ARG A 75 -10.01 8.04 13.82
N ASP A 76 -9.76 7.53 15.00
CA ASP A 76 -9.06 8.20 16.08
C ASP A 76 -7.73 7.47 16.33
N ARG A 77 -6.67 8.21 16.63
CA ARG A 77 -5.34 7.64 16.83
C ARG A 77 -5.28 6.64 17.98
N LEU A 78 -5.98 6.92 19.09
CA LEU A 78 -5.96 6.14 20.31
C LEU A 78 -7.06 5.07 20.33
N LYS A 79 -8.25 5.42 19.82
CA LYS A 79 -9.43 4.54 19.88
C LYS A 79 -9.55 3.60 18.69
N GLY A 80 -8.72 3.83 17.62
CA GLY A 80 -8.78 3.07 16.39
C GLY A 80 -9.88 3.55 15.46
N LYS A 81 -10.47 2.64 14.67
CA LYS A 81 -11.55 2.94 13.73
C LYS A 81 -12.90 2.47 14.25
N ASN A 82 -13.95 3.20 13.87
CA ASN A 82 -15.35 2.77 13.92
C ASN A 82 -16.06 3.22 12.62
N TYR A 83 -17.31 2.81 12.44
CA TYR A 83 -18.10 3.17 11.26
C TYR A 83 -19.58 3.32 11.58
N ASP A 84 -20.24 4.14 10.74
CA ASP A 84 -21.70 4.24 10.66
C ASP A 84 -22.14 3.90 9.24
N VAL A 85 -23.06 2.95 9.09
CA VAL A 85 -23.64 2.63 7.79
C VAL A 85 -24.72 3.65 7.47
N VAL A 86 -24.51 4.39 6.37
CA VAL A 86 -25.42 5.46 5.92
C VAL A 86 -26.56 4.88 5.06
N SER A 87 -26.22 3.96 4.14
CA SER A 87 -27.22 3.35 3.26
C SER A 87 -26.76 1.98 2.77
N ARG A 88 -27.74 1.15 2.39
CA ARG A 88 -27.53 -0.16 1.76
C ARG A 88 -28.58 -0.39 0.67
N SER A 89 -28.19 -1.02 -0.43
CA SER A 89 -29.10 -1.44 -1.49
C SER A 89 -28.61 -2.72 -2.18
N GLY A 90 -29.49 -3.37 -2.93
CA GLY A 90 -29.17 -4.59 -3.70
C GLY A 90 -29.18 -5.87 -2.89
N SER A 91 -28.34 -6.83 -3.25
CA SER A 91 -28.37 -8.21 -2.77
C SER A 91 -28.04 -8.31 -1.26
N PRO A 92 -28.96 -8.89 -0.43
CA PRO A 92 -28.67 -9.16 0.98
C PRO A 92 -27.51 -10.12 1.19
N VAL A 93 -27.28 -11.05 0.26
CA VAL A 93 -26.17 -12.00 0.33
C VAL A 93 -24.83 -11.25 0.26
N ILE A 94 -24.69 -10.28 -0.65
CA ILE A 94 -23.48 -9.44 -0.74
C ILE A 94 -23.34 -8.56 0.51
N GLN A 95 -24.44 -7.97 1.00
CA GLN A 95 -24.40 -7.15 2.23
C GLN A 95 -23.81 -7.93 3.40
N ASN A 96 -24.35 -9.10 3.68
CA ASN A 96 -23.98 -9.88 4.87
C ASN A 96 -22.66 -10.64 4.74
N HIS A 97 -22.32 -11.10 3.53
CA HIS A 97 -21.16 -11.97 3.34
C HIS A 97 -19.95 -11.29 2.71
N VAL A 98 -20.10 -10.07 2.20
CA VAL A 98 -19.00 -9.30 1.62
C VAL A 98 -18.78 -7.99 2.38
N PHE A 99 -19.78 -7.13 2.46
CA PHE A 99 -19.60 -5.78 3.01
C PHE A 99 -19.40 -5.79 4.54
N ASP A 100 -20.22 -6.50 5.29
CA ASP A 100 -20.07 -6.56 6.75
C ASP A 100 -18.71 -7.12 7.18
N PRO A 101 -18.24 -8.27 6.63
CA PRO A 101 -16.90 -8.77 6.95
C PRO A 101 -15.76 -7.84 6.54
N LEU A 102 -15.92 -7.05 5.45
CA LEU A 102 -14.90 -6.07 5.04
C LEU A 102 -14.80 -4.92 6.04
N LEU A 103 -15.93 -4.36 6.48
CA LEU A 103 -15.96 -3.32 7.50
C LEU A 103 -15.35 -3.82 8.82
N GLU A 104 -15.76 -4.99 9.28
CA GLU A 104 -15.23 -5.60 10.50
C GLU A 104 -13.71 -5.84 10.41
N ALA A 105 -13.23 -6.37 9.29
CA ALA A 105 -11.80 -6.59 9.06
C ALA A 105 -11.00 -5.27 9.08
N GLU A 106 -11.57 -4.19 8.54
CA GLU A 106 -10.94 -2.85 8.58
C GLU A 106 -10.79 -2.35 10.02
N ILE A 107 -11.81 -2.54 10.87
CA ILE A 107 -11.78 -2.15 12.29
C ILE A 107 -10.73 -2.94 13.04
N VAL A 108 -10.77 -4.28 12.94
CA VAL A 108 -9.83 -5.17 13.62
C VAL A 108 -8.40 -4.86 13.22
N THR A 109 -8.13 -4.70 11.91
CA THR A 109 -6.79 -4.39 11.40
C THR A 109 -6.27 -3.05 11.93
N SER A 110 -7.14 -2.05 12.04
CA SER A 110 -6.73 -0.72 12.52
C SER A 110 -6.25 -0.73 13.97
N ARG A 111 -6.79 -1.63 14.78
CA ARG A 111 -6.38 -1.80 16.18
C ARG A 111 -5.06 -2.56 16.35
N GLN A 112 -4.78 -3.50 15.46
CA GLN A 112 -3.63 -4.40 15.58
C GLN A 112 -2.31 -3.85 15.03
N SER A 113 -2.35 -3.05 13.97
CA SER A 113 -1.15 -2.68 13.21
C SER A 113 -0.85 -1.19 13.09
N GLY A 114 -1.58 -0.33 13.79
CA GLY A 114 -1.40 1.12 13.63
C GLY A 114 -1.67 1.65 12.21
N GLY A 115 -1.95 0.75 11.24
CA GLY A 115 -2.25 1.09 9.85
C GLY A 115 -1.07 1.06 8.89
N GLU A 116 0.16 0.91 9.37
CA GLU A 116 1.35 0.87 8.51
C GLU A 116 1.70 -0.57 8.14
N LEU A 117 1.46 -0.92 6.87
CA LEU A 117 1.78 -2.25 6.35
C LEU A 117 3.02 -2.25 5.45
N LEU A 118 3.31 -1.13 4.75
CA LEU A 118 4.45 -1.04 3.83
C LEU A 118 5.72 -0.68 4.62
N THR A 119 6.29 -1.67 5.29
CA THR A 119 7.51 -1.54 6.10
C THR A 119 8.54 -2.62 5.73
N ARG A 120 9.79 -2.41 6.09
CA ARG A 120 10.86 -3.39 5.86
C ARG A 120 10.68 -4.67 6.68
N GLU A 121 9.92 -4.64 7.78
CA GLU A 121 9.57 -5.84 8.56
C GLU A 121 8.60 -6.75 7.81
N ASN A 122 7.72 -6.15 7.01
CA ASN A 122 6.68 -6.87 6.26
C ASN A 122 7.11 -7.30 4.87
N TYR A 123 8.06 -6.57 4.24
CA TYR A 123 8.40 -6.73 2.84
C TYR A 123 9.89 -6.73 2.55
N ASN A 124 10.28 -7.47 1.51
CA ASN A 124 11.43 -7.18 0.69
C ASN A 124 10.94 -6.31 -0.48
N PHE A 125 11.58 -5.16 -0.67
CA PHE A 125 11.30 -4.25 -1.78
C PHE A 125 12.46 -4.26 -2.76
N HIS A 126 12.15 -4.20 -4.07
CA HIS A 126 13.12 -4.09 -5.15
C HIS A 126 12.74 -2.93 -6.06
N LEU A 127 13.65 -1.98 -6.26
CA LEU A 127 13.46 -0.91 -7.23
C LEU A 127 13.65 -1.48 -8.64
N VAL A 128 12.58 -1.44 -9.46
CA VAL A 128 12.61 -1.96 -10.83
C VAL A 128 12.78 -0.88 -11.89
N GLY A 129 12.55 0.38 -11.53
CA GLY A 129 12.77 1.50 -12.44
C GLY A 129 11.93 2.72 -12.11
N GLN A 130 11.76 3.56 -13.13
CA GLN A 130 10.91 4.75 -13.09
C GLN A 130 10.01 4.76 -14.30
N GLU A 131 8.78 5.22 -14.13
CA GLU A 131 7.82 5.45 -15.21
C GLU A 131 6.89 6.62 -14.90
N ASP A 132 6.22 7.14 -15.91
CA ASP A 132 5.19 8.16 -15.73
C ASP A 132 3.85 7.47 -15.44
N PHE A 133 3.26 7.78 -14.29
CA PHE A 133 1.94 7.29 -13.88
C PHE A 133 0.99 8.46 -13.63
N SER A 134 -0.12 8.52 -14.38
CA SER A 134 -1.12 9.60 -14.30
C SER A 134 -0.52 11.01 -14.37
N GLY A 135 0.49 11.22 -15.22
CA GLY A 135 1.17 12.51 -15.43
C GLY A 135 2.19 12.87 -14.34
N ARG A 136 2.58 11.91 -13.50
CA ARG A 136 3.61 12.08 -12.46
C ARG A 136 4.73 11.09 -12.65
N ARG A 137 5.97 11.55 -12.49
CA ARG A 137 7.12 10.66 -12.48
C ARG A 137 7.15 9.85 -11.19
N CYS A 138 7.20 8.53 -11.32
CA CYS A 138 7.15 7.61 -10.20
C CYS A 138 8.31 6.61 -10.25
N TYR A 139 8.85 6.28 -9.10
CA TYR A 139 9.63 5.06 -8.90
C TYR A 139 8.69 3.87 -8.81
N VAL A 140 9.08 2.74 -9.38
CA VAL A 140 8.33 1.48 -9.31
C VAL A 140 9.07 0.50 -8.41
N LEU A 141 8.43 0.09 -7.32
CA LEU A 141 8.94 -0.92 -6.41
C LEU A 141 8.17 -2.22 -6.60
N GLU A 142 8.86 -3.33 -6.75
CA GLU A 142 8.28 -4.65 -6.50
C GLU A 142 8.25 -4.91 -5.00
N SER A 143 7.11 -5.42 -4.50
CA SER A 143 6.89 -5.77 -3.10
C SER A 143 6.70 -7.28 -2.94
N GLU A 144 7.61 -7.92 -2.18
CA GLU A 144 7.53 -9.34 -1.83
C GLU A 144 7.29 -9.47 -0.32
N PRO A 145 6.09 -9.93 0.11
CA PRO A 145 5.78 -10.14 1.51
C PRO A 145 6.71 -11.17 2.17
N LYS A 146 7.22 -10.88 3.36
CA LYS A 146 8.10 -11.78 4.14
C LYS A 146 7.34 -12.92 4.82
N ARG A 147 6.00 -12.85 4.84
CA ARG A 147 5.14 -13.89 5.41
C ARG A 147 3.80 -13.97 4.68
N ARG A 148 3.09 -15.08 4.86
CA ARG A 148 1.71 -15.23 4.41
C ARG A 148 0.78 -14.42 5.32
N ASP A 149 0.11 -13.43 4.74
CA ASP A 149 -0.85 -12.55 5.42
C ASP A 149 -1.81 -11.99 4.38
N LYS A 150 -3.10 -12.06 4.65
CA LYS A 150 -4.17 -11.56 3.76
C LYS A 150 -4.07 -10.05 3.47
N ARG A 151 -3.40 -9.30 4.34
CA ARG A 151 -3.24 -7.85 4.26
C ARG A 151 -2.02 -7.42 3.44
N LEU A 152 -1.04 -8.32 3.27
CA LEU A 152 0.19 -8.02 2.56
C LEU A 152 0.05 -8.39 1.08
N LEU A 153 0.32 -7.45 0.19
CA LEU A 153 0.18 -7.62 -1.25
C LEU A 153 1.54 -7.90 -1.90
N LYS A 154 1.63 -9.00 -2.63
CA LYS A 154 2.72 -9.25 -3.59
C LYS A 154 2.39 -8.55 -4.89
N GLY A 155 3.23 -7.61 -5.33
CA GLY A 155 2.95 -6.84 -6.54
C GLY A 155 3.86 -5.64 -6.74
N ARG A 156 3.30 -4.54 -7.24
CA ARG A 156 4.02 -3.31 -7.55
C ARG A 156 3.44 -2.11 -6.81
N ILE A 157 4.30 -1.16 -6.50
CA ILE A 157 3.99 0.08 -5.83
C ILE A 157 4.62 1.22 -6.63
N TRP A 158 3.83 2.22 -6.99
CA TRP A 158 4.29 3.45 -7.62
C TRP A 158 4.46 4.53 -6.55
N VAL A 159 5.66 5.02 -6.45
CA VAL A 159 6.08 6.01 -5.44
C VAL A 159 6.44 7.30 -6.16
N ASP A 160 5.79 8.39 -5.82
CA ASP A 160 6.04 9.71 -6.39
C ASP A 160 7.50 10.12 -6.24
N ALA A 161 8.12 10.61 -7.32
CA ALA A 161 9.54 10.96 -7.33
C ALA A 161 9.84 12.27 -6.57
N GLU A 162 8.85 13.12 -6.32
CA GLU A 162 9.03 14.41 -5.64
C GLU A 162 8.94 14.28 -4.11
N ASP A 163 7.96 13.51 -3.60
CA ASP A 163 7.67 13.45 -2.17
C ASP A 163 7.62 12.04 -1.57
N TYR A 164 7.95 11.03 -2.36
CA TYR A 164 7.96 9.62 -1.99
C TYR A 164 6.61 9.07 -1.50
N GLY A 165 5.50 9.76 -1.76
CA GLY A 165 4.18 9.25 -1.44
C GLY A 165 3.75 8.13 -2.37
N VAL A 166 2.96 7.20 -1.85
CA VAL A 166 2.40 6.12 -2.66
C VAL A 166 1.27 6.66 -3.51
N VAL A 167 1.37 6.51 -4.83
CA VAL A 167 0.41 6.98 -5.83
C VAL A 167 -0.53 5.86 -6.26
N HIS A 168 0.03 4.64 -6.40
CA HIS A 168 -0.69 3.48 -6.90
C HIS A 168 -0.11 2.19 -6.37
N ILE A 169 -0.95 1.18 -6.19
CA ILE A 169 -0.54 -0.19 -5.80
C ILE A 169 -1.34 -1.18 -6.64
N GLU A 170 -0.64 -2.17 -7.17
CA GLU A 170 -1.25 -3.36 -7.78
C GLU A 170 -0.66 -4.61 -7.18
N GLY A 171 -1.48 -5.58 -6.83
CA GLY A 171 -0.96 -6.84 -6.31
C GLY A 171 -2.03 -7.83 -5.88
N ARG A 172 -1.57 -8.99 -5.43
CA ARG A 172 -2.42 -10.05 -4.88
C ARG A 172 -2.05 -10.28 -3.42
N PRO A 173 -3.02 -10.54 -2.53
CA PRO A 173 -2.72 -10.94 -1.16
C PRO A 173 -1.76 -12.12 -1.11
N SER A 174 -0.80 -12.10 -0.20
CA SER A 174 0.18 -13.20 -0.04
C SER A 174 -0.46 -14.46 0.53
N ASP A 175 -1.65 -14.32 1.14
CA ASP A 175 -2.50 -15.44 1.54
C ASP A 175 -3.92 -15.29 1.00
N ALA A 176 -4.65 -16.38 0.86
CA ALA A 176 -6.03 -16.37 0.38
C ALA A 176 -6.96 -15.64 1.37
N LEU A 177 -7.82 -14.76 0.87
CA LEU A 177 -8.81 -14.06 1.69
C LEU A 177 -9.80 -15.04 2.31
N SER A 178 -10.25 -16.02 1.50
CA SER A 178 -11.05 -17.18 1.91
C SER A 178 -10.89 -18.29 0.87
N PHE A 179 -11.41 -19.48 1.18
CA PHE A 179 -11.44 -20.60 0.21
C PHE A 179 -12.17 -20.22 -1.10
N TRP A 180 -13.28 -19.47 -0.99
CA TRP A 180 -14.13 -19.11 -2.14
C TRP A 180 -13.59 -17.94 -2.95
N VAL A 181 -12.94 -16.96 -2.29
CA VAL A 181 -12.43 -15.75 -2.92
C VAL A 181 -11.01 -15.94 -3.47
N GLY A 182 -10.20 -16.72 -2.77
CA GLY A 182 -8.79 -16.91 -3.13
C GLY A 182 -7.96 -15.64 -2.93
N ARG A 183 -7.11 -15.34 -3.91
CA ARG A 183 -6.22 -14.15 -3.95
C ARG A 183 -6.60 -13.25 -5.12
N PRO A 184 -7.55 -12.33 -4.92
CA PRO A 184 -7.98 -11.39 -5.96
C PRO A 184 -6.83 -10.49 -6.41
N MET A 185 -6.91 -9.95 -7.63
CA MET A 185 -6.10 -8.79 -8.01
C MET A 185 -6.67 -7.57 -7.30
N ILE A 186 -5.84 -6.87 -6.56
CA ILE A 186 -6.19 -5.64 -5.86
C ILE A 186 -5.44 -4.49 -6.50
N VAL A 187 -6.18 -3.44 -6.84
CA VAL A 187 -5.66 -2.16 -7.34
C VAL A 187 -6.07 -1.08 -6.36
N GLN A 188 -5.14 -0.20 -6.00
CA GLN A 188 -5.40 0.95 -5.14
C GLN A 188 -4.83 2.21 -5.78
N ASP A 189 -5.65 3.23 -5.88
CA ASP A 189 -5.26 4.56 -6.31
C ASP A 189 -5.28 5.53 -5.13
N PHE A 190 -4.38 6.49 -5.17
CA PHE A 190 -4.24 7.50 -4.12
C PHE A 190 -4.36 8.90 -4.71
N THR A 191 -4.83 9.82 -3.91
CA THR A 191 -4.91 11.24 -4.23
C THR A 191 -4.28 12.08 -3.12
N LYS A 192 -3.75 13.25 -3.49
CA LYS A 192 -3.11 14.15 -2.53
C LYS A 192 -4.12 15.11 -1.92
N ILE A 193 -4.29 15.06 -0.59
CA ILE A 193 -5.18 15.93 0.17
C ILE A 193 -4.38 16.52 1.32
N GLN A 194 -4.38 17.85 1.45
CA GLN A 194 -3.61 18.58 2.46
C GLN A 194 -2.12 18.20 2.52
N GLY A 195 -1.51 17.95 1.34
CA GLY A 195 -0.10 17.59 1.23
C GLY A 195 0.23 16.11 1.44
N PHE A 196 -0.72 15.27 1.83
CA PHE A 196 -0.53 13.84 2.08
C PHE A 196 -1.31 12.97 1.11
N TRP A 197 -0.78 11.79 0.80
CA TRP A 197 -1.41 10.83 -0.08
C TRP A 197 -2.41 9.95 0.67
N TRP A 198 -3.67 9.92 0.19
CA TRP A 198 -4.79 9.18 0.75
C TRP A 198 -5.40 8.29 -0.30
N VAL A 199 -5.85 7.09 0.08
CA VAL A 199 -6.54 6.21 -0.84
C VAL A 199 -7.80 6.88 -1.38
N SER A 200 -7.97 6.90 -2.70
CA SER A 200 -9.17 7.43 -3.38
C SER A 200 -10.05 6.32 -3.94
N MET A 201 -9.45 5.21 -4.35
CA MET A 201 -10.16 4.04 -4.85
C MET A 201 -9.42 2.75 -4.51
N ARG A 202 -10.19 1.69 -4.24
CA ARG A 202 -9.71 0.32 -4.19
C ARG A 202 -10.62 -0.55 -5.04
N ARG A 203 -10.04 -1.34 -5.94
CA ARG A 203 -10.76 -2.30 -6.74
C ARG A 203 -10.20 -3.70 -6.53
N SER A 204 -11.07 -4.69 -6.44
CA SER A 204 -10.70 -6.10 -6.27
C SER A 204 -11.38 -6.94 -7.33
N TYR A 205 -10.58 -7.57 -8.19
CA TYR A 205 -11.05 -8.46 -9.25
C TYR A 205 -10.93 -9.91 -8.84
N ILE A 206 -12.03 -10.63 -8.96
CA ILE A 206 -12.10 -12.07 -8.77
C ILE A 206 -12.51 -12.69 -10.11
N ASP A 207 -11.79 -13.72 -10.51
CA ASP A 207 -12.17 -14.58 -11.63
C ASP A 207 -11.86 -16.01 -11.22
N ASN A 208 -12.87 -16.74 -10.76
CA ASN A 208 -12.73 -18.12 -10.33
C ASN A 208 -13.96 -18.98 -10.64
N VAL A 209 -13.80 -20.29 -10.50
CA VAL A 209 -14.83 -21.28 -10.88
C VAL A 209 -16.12 -21.14 -10.05
N PHE A 210 -16.03 -20.60 -8.83
CA PHE A 210 -17.16 -20.53 -7.90
C PHE A 210 -17.99 -19.26 -8.11
N LEU A 211 -17.35 -18.11 -8.11
CA LEU A 211 -18.00 -16.80 -8.17
C LEU A 211 -18.10 -16.25 -9.61
N GLY A 212 -17.33 -16.83 -10.55
CA GLY A 212 -17.13 -16.25 -11.86
C GLY A 212 -16.35 -14.93 -11.75
N LYS A 213 -16.52 -14.07 -12.76
CA LYS A 213 -15.97 -12.73 -12.70
C LYS A 213 -16.80 -11.87 -11.76
N SER A 214 -16.13 -11.26 -10.80
CA SER A 214 -16.74 -10.37 -9.81
C SER A 214 -15.83 -9.19 -9.58
N ASP A 215 -16.43 -8.02 -9.44
CA ASP A 215 -15.76 -6.75 -9.23
C ASP A 215 -16.29 -6.10 -7.95
N LEU A 216 -15.38 -5.80 -7.02
CA LEU A 216 -15.66 -5.01 -5.83
C LEU A 216 -14.88 -3.71 -5.95
N VAL A 217 -15.58 -2.59 -5.95
CA VAL A 217 -15.00 -1.25 -5.92
C VAL A 217 -15.34 -0.59 -4.59
N VAL A 218 -14.37 0.08 -4.00
CA VAL A 218 -14.55 0.95 -2.85
C VAL A 218 -13.97 2.31 -3.20
N GLU A 219 -14.83 3.31 -3.28
CA GLU A 219 -14.45 4.71 -3.49
C GLU A 219 -14.38 5.43 -2.15
N TYR A 220 -13.40 6.30 -1.98
CA TYR A 220 -13.12 7.01 -0.74
C TYR A 220 -13.20 8.51 -0.98
N SER A 221 -14.11 9.19 -0.26
CA SER A 221 -14.37 10.61 -0.42
C SER A 221 -14.56 11.33 0.93
N ASP A 222 -14.81 12.63 0.86
CA ASP A 222 -15.22 13.49 1.98
C ASP A 222 -14.31 13.37 3.21
N TYR A 223 -12.99 13.34 2.96
CA TYR A 223 -12.02 13.34 4.02
C TYR A 223 -12.06 14.64 4.82
N GLN A 224 -12.24 14.52 6.13
CA GLN A 224 -12.14 15.60 7.10
C GLN A 224 -11.10 15.23 8.15
N PHE A 225 -10.20 16.14 8.48
CA PHE A 225 -9.07 15.87 9.34
C PHE A 225 -9.06 16.79 10.55
N GLU A 226 -8.61 16.24 11.67
CA GLU A 226 -8.19 16.98 12.85
C GLU A 226 -6.67 16.85 12.97
N THR A 227 -5.97 17.97 12.88
CA THR A 227 -4.52 18.01 13.03
C THR A 227 -4.13 17.94 14.50
N ARG A 228 -2.99 17.33 14.77
CA ARG A 228 -2.42 17.32 16.09
C ARG A 228 -1.96 18.73 16.45
N LEU A 229 -2.50 19.29 17.53
CA LEU A 229 -1.97 20.56 18.07
C LEU A 229 -0.53 20.32 18.53
N PRO A 230 0.41 21.26 18.24
CA PRO A 230 1.76 21.15 18.78
C PRO A 230 1.65 21.10 20.31
N SER A 231 2.31 20.13 20.93
CA SER A 231 2.39 20.03 22.39
C SER A 231 3.01 21.35 22.89
N ILE A 232 2.23 22.18 23.57
CA ILE A 232 2.78 23.32 24.31
C ILE A 232 3.59 22.66 25.43
N VAL A 233 4.92 22.60 25.23
CA VAL A 233 5.84 22.26 26.30
C VAL A 233 5.70 23.37 27.31
N ALA A 234 4.93 23.12 28.37
CA ALA A 234 4.86 23.99 29.51
C ALA A 234 6.29 24.08 30.05
N GLY A 235 6.97 25.18 29.76
CA GLY A 235 8.27 25.47 30.35
C GLY A 235 8.15 25.44 31.85
N PRO A 236 9.23 25.08 32.58
CA PRO A 236 9.19 25.04 34.04
C PRO A 236 8.81 26.40 34.58
N ILE A 237 7.73 26.46 35.35
CA ILE A 237 7.34 27.62 36.14
C ILE A 237 8.49 27.82 37.17
N ARG A 238 9.22 28.92 37.04
CA ARG A 238 10.23 29.32 37.97
C ARG A 238 9.57 29.98 39.18
#